data_3261a981f468af9c7f5edd749a4cb6f0
#
_entry.id   3261a981f468af9c7f5edd749a4cb6f0
#
_cell.length_a   1.000
_cell.length_b   1.000
_cell.length_c   1.000
_cell.angle_alpha   90.00
_cell.angle_beta   90.00
_cell.angle_gamma   90.00
#
_symmetry.space_group_name_H-M   'P 1'
#
loop_
_entity.id
_entity.type
_entity.pdbx_description
1 polymer ?
#
loop_
_entity_poly.entity_id
_entity_poly.type
_entity_poly.pdbx_seq_one_letter_code
_entity_poly.pdbx_strand_id
1 'polypeptide(L)'
;MYSFVKEKCENTHILSCEILEIENKYNIIFPTILKEYYLKHNGDKIQLCIFTVDEEEFGVAKIVELKYGNCSFEKIVKNDREDGFIDEHLYPLARNEGGDYFYWDVRDENVYMIYCDDVENPVWVCGSVEDFFDLMEVNQDISVM
;
A
#
# COMPACT_ATOMS: atom_id res chain seq x y z
N MET A 1 11.37 -9.90 10.04
CA MET A 1 10.10 -9.56 9.40
C MET A 1 10.20 -8.19 8.79
N TYR A 2 9.57 -7.95 7.67
CA TYR A 2 9.73 -6.73 6.85
C TYR A 2 11.18 -6.46 6.46
N SER A 3 11.87 -7.50 6.04
CA SER A 3 13.27 -7.40 5.62
C SER A 3 13.47 -6.51 4.38
N PHE A 4 12.38 -6.21 3.65
CA PHE A 4 12.41 -5.28 2.52
C PHE A 4 12.55 -3.81 2.95
N VAL A 5 12.35 -3.48 4.23
CA VAL A 5 12.57 -2.11 4.74
C VAL A 5 14.07 -1.84 4.77
N LYS A 6 14.52 -0.78 4.07
CA LYS A 6 15.94 -0.51 3.93
C LYS A 6 16.41 0.74 4.67
N GLU A 7 15.53 1.71 4.93
CA GLU A 7 15.91 2.95 5.59
C GLU A 7 14.75 3.52 6.41
N LYS A 8 15.02 3.89 7.65
CA LYS A 8 14.05 4.51 8.54
C LYS A 8 13.83 5.97 8.20
N CYS A 9 12.58 6.42 8.29
CA CYS A 9 12.23 7.83 8.20
C CYS A 9 11.79 8.33 9.57
N GLU A 10 12.55 9.25 10.17
CA GLU A 10 12.33 9.68 11.56
C GLU A 10 11.13 10.62 11.73
N ASN A 11 10.72 11.30 10.67
CA ASN A 11 9.68 12.33 10.73
C ASN A 11 8.28 11.81 10.43
N THR A 12 8.12 10.51 10.24
CA THR A 12 6.85 9.90 9.86
C THR A 12 6.31 8.92 10.90
N HIS A 13 6.90 8.88 12.08
CA HIS A 13 6.43 8.00 13.15
C HIS A 13 4.97 8.29 13.50
N ILE A 14 4.16 7.23 13.65
CA ILE A 14 2.74 7.33 13.90
C ILE A 14 2.38 6.56 15.19
N LEU A 15 1.36 7.04 15.88
CA LEU A 15 0.86 6.44 17.11
C LEU A 15 -0.39 5.60 16.83
N SER A 16 -0.67 4.64 17.69
CA SER A 16 -1.86 3.79 17.55
C SER A 16 -3.17 4.58 17.56
N CYS A 17 -3.23 5.67 18.32
CA CYS A 17 -4.42 6.53 18.33
C CYS A 17 -4.65 7.22 16.98
N GLU A 18 -3.59 7.51 16.24
CA GLU A 18 -3.70 8.10 14.91
C GLU A 18 -4.25 7.09 13.89
N ILE A 19 -3.87 5.83 14.01
CA ILE A 19 -4.43 4.76 13.18
C ILE A 19 -5.93 4.63 13.47
N LEU A 20 -6.31 4.64 14.74
CA LEU A 20 -7.72 4.53 15.13
C LEU A 20 -8.55 5.71 14.62
N GLU A 21 -8.00 6.92 14.64
CA GLU A 21 -8.67 8.08 14.08
C GLU A 21 -9.01 7.89 12.61
N ILE A 22 -8.08 7.35 11.83
CA ILE A 22 -8.29 7.10 10.40
C ILE A 22 -9.30 6.00 10.18
N GLU A 23 -9.22 4.92 10.95
CA GLU A 23 -10.21 3.84 10.87
C GLU A 23 -11.62 4.37 11.14
N ASN A 24 -11.77 5.22 12.15
CA ASN A 24 -13.06 5.82 12.50
C ASN A 24 -13.54 6.80 11.41
N LYS A 25 -12.62 7.58 10.86
CA LYS A 25 -12.95 8.57 9.82
C LYS A 25 -13.55 7.92 8.57
N TYR A 26 -13.00 6.78 8.16
CA TYR A 26 -13.44 6.09 6.94
C TYR A 26 -14.34 4.90 7.23
N ASN A 27 -14.60 4.60 8.49
CA ASN A 27 -15.38 3.42 8.91
C ASN A 27 -14.81 2.13 8.35
N ILE A 28 -13.51 1.94 8.53
CA ILE A 28 -12.77 0.75 8.08
C ILE A 28 -11.95 0.20 9.23
N ILE A 29 -11.50 -1.05 9.08
CA ILE A 29 -10.56 -1.68 10.01
C ILE A 29 -9.40 -2.21 9.19
N PHE A 30 -8.19 -1.69 9.44
CA PHE A 30 -7.00 -2.17 8.76
C PHE A 30 -6.67 -3.60 9.22
N PRO A 31 -6.17 -4.45 8.31
CA PRO A 31 -5.64 -5.75 8.71
C PRO A 31 -4.54 -5.58 9.76
N THR A 32 -4.44 -6.53 10.67
CA THR A 32 -3.48 -6.47 11.79
C THR A 32 -2.04 -6.27 11.29
N ILE A 33 -1.65 -6.99 10.24
CA ILE A 33 -0.30 -6.88 9.69
C ILE A 33 -0.02 -5.46 9.18
N LEU A 34 -1.02 -4.80 8.61
CA LEU A 34 -0.87 -3.44 8.11
C LEU A 34 -0.74 -2.43 9.25
N LYS A 35 -1.53 -2.59 10.33
CA LYS A 35 -1.40 -1.76 11.53
C LYS A 35 -0.01 -1.89 12.14
N GLU A 36 0.52 -3.11 12.24
CA GLU A 36 1.86 -3.36 12.75
C GLU A 36 2.91 -2.68 11.89
N TYR A 37 2.75 -2.76 10.57
CA TYR A 37 3.65 -2.09 9.65
C TYR A 37 3.64 -0.57 9.86
N TYR A 38 2.48 0.05 9.93
CA TYR A 38 2.38 1.49 10.15
C TYR A 38 3.05 1.91 11.47
N LEU A 39 2.85 1.14 12.54
CA LEU A 39 3.43 1.48 13.84
C LEU A 39 4.96 1.43 13.83
N LYS A 40 5.54 0.54 13.04
CA LYS A 40 7.00 0.33 13.00
C LYS A 40 7.69 1.04 11.84
N HIS A 41 7.02 1.18 10.71
CA HIS A 41 7.67 1.53 9.44
C HIS A 41 6.93 2.58 8.62
N ASN A 42 6.03 3.34 9.23
CA ASN A 42 5.28 4.36 8.49
C ASN A 42 6.23 5.36 7.81
N GLY A 43 6.20 5.40 6.48
CA GLY A 43 7.05 6.30 5.69
C GLY A 43 8.48 5.81 5.46
N ASP A 44 8.86 4.67 6.01
CA ASP A 44 10.20 4.11 5.81
C ASP A 44 10.42 3.73 4.33
N LYS A 45 11.66 3.84 3.88
CA LYS A 45 12.03 3.44 2.51
C LYS A 45 12.19 1.93 2.44
N ILE A 46 11.78 1.35 1.31
CA ILE A 46 11.85 -0.09 1.09
C ILE A 46 12.73 -0.44 -0.09
N GLN A 47 13.17 -1.70 -0.14
CA GLN A 47 13.77 -2.29 -1.34
C GLN A 47 12.67 -2.45 -2.38
N LEU A 48 13.02 -2.24 -3.65
CA LEU A 48 12.12 -2.58 -4.74
C LEU A 48 11.85 -4.08 -4.71
N CYS A 49 10.58 -4.45 -4.74
CA CYS A 49 10.14 -5.84 -4.75
C CYS A 49 9.42 -6.10 -6.07
N ILE A 50 9.89 -7.06 -6.84
CA ILE A 50 9.32 -7.40 -8.15
C ILE A 50 8.85 -8.85 -8.13
N PHE A 51 7.59 -9.08 -8.47
CA PHE A 51 7.02 -10.42 -8.52
C PHE A 51 6.04 -10.55 -9.67
N THR A 52 5.78 -11.80 -10.08
CA THR A 52 4.87 -12.11 -11.18
C THR A 52 3.68 -12.91 -10.66
N VAL A 53 2.49 -12.49 -11.05
CA VAL A 53 1.24 -13.19 -10.73
C VAL A 53 0.46 -13.33 -12.04
N ASP A 54 0.10 -14.58 -12.40
CA ASP A 54 -0.67 -14.87 -13.62
C ASP A 54 -0.07 -14.20 -14.87
N GLU A 55 1.25 -14.32 -15.01
CA GLU A 55 2.03 -13.77 -16.14
C GLU A 55 2.15 -12.25 -16.13
N GLU A 56 1.57 -11.55 -15.16
CA GLU A 56 1.72 -10.11 -15.01
C GLU A 56 2.82 -9.80 -13.98
N GLU A 57 3.75 -8.90 -14.35
CA GLU A 57 4.81 -8.46 -13.45
C GLU A 57 4.38 -7.23 -12.69
N PHE A 58 4.61 -7.24 -11.38
CA PHE A 58 4.33 -6.10 -10.50
C PHE A 58 5.61 -5.69 -9.77
N GLY A 59 5.83 -4.38 -9.65
CA GLY A 59 6.92 -3.84 -8.85
C GLY A 59 6.37 -2.98 -7.72
N VAL A 60 6.85 -3.20 -6.50
CA VAL A 60 6.46 -2.39 -5.34
C VAL A 60 7.64 -1.53 -4.94
N ALA A 61 7.50 -0.22 -5.15
CA ALA A 61 8.55 0.75 -4.86
C ALA A 61 8.34 1.44 -3.51
N LYS A 62 7.11 1.51 -3.02
CA LYS A 62 6.78 2.21 -1.79
C LYS A 62 5.51 1.65 -1.17
N ILE A 63 5.50 1.51 0.16
CA ILE A 63 4.25 1.32 0.92
C ILE A 63 3.73 2.72 1.26
N VAL A 64 2.45 2.96 1.00
CA VAL A 64 1.83 4.27 1.24
C VAL A 64 1.86 4.56 2.74
N GLU A 65 2.47 5.68 3.14
CA GLU A 65 2.44 6.14 4.52
C GLU A 65 1.04 6.60 4.90
N LEU A 66 0.65 6.35 6.14
CA LEU A 66 -0.69 6.69 6.62
C LEU A 66 -0.85 8.20 6.80
N LYS A 67 0.17 8.87 7.37
CA LYS A 67 0.23 10.30 7.61
C LYS A 67 1.64 10.83 7.40
N TYR A 68 1.80 12.13 7.40
CA TYR A 68 3.05 12.89 7.46
C TYR A 68 3.91 12.86 6.20
N GLY A 69 3.37 12.40 5.07
CA GLY A 69 4.07 12.45 3.80
C GLY A 69 3.33 13.26 2.74
N ASN A 70 3.99 13.54 1.63
CA ASN A 70 3.39 14.28 0.53
C ASN A 70 2.29 13.49 -0.19
N CYS A 71 2.42 12.16 -0.18
CA CYS A 71 1.46 11.25 -0.80
C CYS A 71 0.96 10.25 0.24
N SER A 72 0.40 10.78 1.34
CA SER A 72 -0.14 9.95 2.41
C SER A 72 -1.48 9.33 2.04
N PHE A 73 -1.83 8.26 2.75
CA PHE A 73 -3.11 7.59 2.63
C PHE A 73 -4.29 8.59 2.59
N GLU A 74 -4.33 9.51 3.54
CA GLU A 74 -5.43 10.49 3.62
C GLU A 74 -5.50 11.38 2.37
N LYS A 75 -4.35 11.82 1.86
CA LYS A 75 -4.31 12.67 0.66
C LYS A 75 -4.74 11.92 -0.58
N ILE A 76 -4.28 10.68 -0.73
CA ILE A 76 -4.64 9.85 -1.88
C ILE A 76 -6.14 9.54 -1.86
N VAL A 77 -6.68 9.13 -0.70
CA VAL A 77 -8.11 8.84 -0.57
C VAL A 77 -8.94 10.09 -0.90
N LYS A 78 -8.54 11.24 -0.40
CA LYS A 78 -9.24 12.50 -0.70
C LYS A 78 -9.27 12.76 -2.20
N ASN A 79 -8.14 12.65 -2.88
CA ASN A 79 -8.05 12.86 -4.32
C ASN A 79 -8.88 11.83 -5.09
N ASP A 80 -8.82 10.56 -4.71
CA ASP A 80 -9.58 9.50 -5.35
C ASP A 80 -11.08 9.74 -5.26
N ARG A 81 -11.56 10.18 -4.11
CA ARG A 81 -12.99 10.46 -3.90
C ARG A 81 -13.44 11.70 -4.69
N GLU A 82 -12.59 12.72 -4.78
CA GLU A 82 -12.89 13.93 -5.56
C GLU A 82 -12.92 13.62 -7.06
N ASP A 83 -11.99 12.83 -7.55
CA ASP A 83 -11.91 12.45 -8.97
C ASP A 83 -13.03 11.49 -9.39
N GLY A 84 -13.47 10.63 -8.47
CA GLY A 84 -14.59 9.73 -8.71
C GLY A 84 -14.29 8.52 -9.59
N PHE A 85 -13.03 8.26 -9.93
CA PHE A 85 -12.64 7.12 -10.79
C PHE A 85 -12.32 5.86 -10.00
N ILE A 86 -12.02 5.99 -8.71
CA ILE A 86 -11.68 4.87 -7.84
C ILE A 86 -12.90 4.55 -6.96
N ASP A 87 -13.27 3.28 -6.94
CA ASP A 87 -14.38 2.79 -6.13
C ASP A 87 -14.15 3.12 -4.64
N GLU A 88 -15.20 3.52 -3.94
CA GLU A 88 -15.14 3.91 -2.53
C GLU A 88 -14.73 2.79 -1.58
N HIS A 89 -14.75 1.53 -2.03
CA HIS A 89 -14.31 0.38 -1.23
C HIS A 89 -12.82 0.09 -1.36
N LEU A 90 -12.12 0.82 -2.22
CA LEU A 90 -10.70 0.64 -2.48
C LEU A 90 -9.90 1.70 -1.74
N TYR A 91 -8.85 1.25 -1.05
CA TYR A 91 -7.95 2.11 -0.29
C TYR A 91 -6.51 1.87 -0.71
N PRO A 92 -5.70 2.93 -0.82
CA PRO A 92 -4.32 2.81 -1.32
C PRO A 92 -3.44 2.06 -0.34
N LEU A 93 -2.66 1.10 -0.86
CA LEU A 93 -1.76 0.26 -0.07
C LEU A 93 -0.30 0.53 -0.42
N ALA A 94 0.03 0.56 -1.70
CA ALA A 94 1.41 0.65 -2.16
C ALA A 94 1.45 1.30 -3.54
N ARG A 95 2.66 1.63 -3.98
CA ARG A 95 2.89 2.30 -5.25
C ARG A 95 4.00 1.61 -6.02
N ASN A 96 3.87 1.54 -7.36
CA ASN A 96 4.94 1.06 -8.21
C ASN A 96 5.89 2.22 -8.62
N GLU A 97 6.94 1.91 -9.37
CA GLU A 97 7.89 2.91 -9.83
C GLU A 97 7.28 3.91 -10.81
N GLY A 98 6.28 3.50 -11.56
CA GLY A 98 5.60 4.34 -12.55
C GLY A 98 4.56 5.29 -11.98
N GLY A 99 4.26 5.20 -10.67
CA GLY A 99 3.29 6.08 -10.02
C GLY A 99 1.88 5.52 -9.97
N ASP A 100 1.67 4.27 -10.35
CA ASP A 100 0.38 3.60 -10.18
C ASP A 100 0.30 2.98 -8.79
N TYR A 101 -0.92 2.77 -8.31
CA TYR A 101 -1.15 2.31 -6.93
C TYR A 101 -1.76 0.92 -6.87
N PHE A 102 -1.31 0.17 -5.87
CA PHE A 102 -2.00 -1.03 -5.41
C PHE A 102 -3.06 -0.61 -4.42
N TYR A 103 -4.26 -1.17 -4.56
CA TYR A 103 -5.40 -0.88 -3.70
C TYR A 103 -5.85 -2.13 -2.97
N TRP A 104 -6.29 -1.94 -1.74
CA TRP A 104 -6.89 -2.97 -0.91
C TRP A 104 -8.40 -2.75 -0.91
N ASP A 105 -9.17 -3.80 -1.23
CA ASP A 105 -10.63 -3.74 -1.20
C ASP A 105 -11.11 -4.22 0.17
N VAL A 106 -11.79 -3.35 0.91
CA VAL A 106 -12.26 -3.67 2.26
C VAL A 106 -13.40 -4.69 2.29
N ARG A 107 -14.04 -4.96 1.15
CA ARG A 107 -15.16 -5.92 1.07
C ARG A 107 -14.68 -7.36 0.96
N ASP A 108 -13.70 -7.61 0.11
CA ASP A 108 -13.22 -8.97 -0.19
C ASP A 108 -11.79 -9.22 0.27
N GLU A 109 -11.13 -8.19 0.79
CA GLU A 109 -9.75 -8.19 1.27
C GLU A 109 -8.69 -8.35 0.18
N ASN A 110 -9.08 -8.50 -1.07
CA ASN A 110 -8.16 -8.64 -2.19
C ASN A 110 -7.35 -7.37 -2.45
N VAL A 111 -6.19 -7.56 -3.06
CA VAL A 111 -5.33 -6.47 -3.50
C VAL A 111 -5.36 -6.40 -5.03
N TYR A 112 -5.56 -5.20 -5.54
CA TYR A 112 -5.64 -4.92 -6.98
C TYR A 112 -4.62 -3.85 -7.36
N MET A 113 -4.03 -3.98 -8.56
CA MET A 113 -3.30 -2.89 -9.19
C MET A 113 -4.27 -2.11 -10.07
N ILE A 114 -4.26 -0.79 -9.94
CA ILE A 114 -5.05 0.08 -10.82
C ILE A 114 -4.08 1.01 -11.54
N TYR A 115 -3.96 0.82 -12.84
CA TYR A 115 -3.13 1.67 -13.69
C TYR A 115 -3.88 2.96 -14.02
N CYS A 116 -3.21 4.10 -13.95
CA CYS A 116 -3.84 5.40 -14.14
C CYS A 116 -4.43 5.60 -15.56
N ASP A 117 -3.94 4.86 -16.53
CA ASP A 117 -4.45 4.89 -17.90
C ASP A 117 -5.53 3.83 -18.17
N ASP A 118 -5.90 3.04 -17.18
CA ASP A 118 -6.89 1.97 -17.32
C ASP A 118 -7.62 1.73 -15.99
N VAL A 119 -8.18 2.79 -15.40
CA VAL A 119 -8.82 2.75 -14.08
C VAL A 119 -10.06 1.87 -14.03
N GLU A 120 -10.67 1.58 -15.17
CA GLU A 120 -11.88 0.75 -15.24
C GLU A 120 -11.61 -0.75 -15.13
N ASN A 121 -10.35 -1.16 -15.27
CA ASN A 121 -9.96 -2.57 -15.29
C ASN A 121 -8.91 -2.88 -14.22
N PRO A 122 -9.30 -2.93 -12.93
CA PRO A 122 -8.38 -3.32 -11.87
C PRO A 122 -7.81 -4.71 -12.12
N VAL A 123 -6.52 -4.88 -11.85
CA VAL A 123 -5.83 -6.16 -12.05
C VAL A 123 -5.64 -6.84 -10.69
N TRP A 124 -6.18 -8.03 -10.53
CA TRP A 124 -6.05 -8.78 -9.28
C TRP A 124 -4.57 -9.16 -9.05
N VAL A 125 -4.10 -8.95 -7.82
CA VAL A 125 -2.72 -9.24 -7.41
C VAL A 125 -2.67 -10.43 -6.45
N CYS A 126 -3.42 -10.34 -5.35
CA CYS A 126 -3.44 -11.40 -4.33
C CYS A 126 -4.68 -11.27 -3.45
N GLY A 127 -4.89 -12.26 -2.58
CA GLY A 127 -6.13 -12.40 -1.81
C GLY A 127 -6.16 -11.63 -0.48
N SER A 128 -5.05 -11.05 -0.05
CA SER A 128 -5.00 -10.28 1.20
C SER A 128 -3.77 -9.40 1.27
N VAL A 129 -3.79 -8.44 2.20
CA VAL A 129 -2.62 -7.60 2.49
C VAL A 129 -1.47 -8.45 3.04
N GLU A 130 -1.78 -9.46 3.85
CA GLU A 130 -0.77 -10.40 4.37
C GLU A 130 -0.05 -11.11 3.22
N ASP A 131 -0.80 -11.64 2.26
CA ASP A 131 -0.22 -12.27 1.07
C ASP A 131 0.65 -11.30 0.28
N PHE A 132 0.23 -10.04 0.18
CA PHE A 132 0.98 -9.00 -0.50
C PHE A 132 2.36 -8.80 0.16
N PHE A 133 2.40 -8.69 1.47
CA PHE A 133 3.66 -8.54 2.20
C PHE A 133 4.54 -9.79 2.08
N ASP A 134 3.93 -10.98 2.07
CA ASP A 134 4.67 -12.23 1.86
C ASP A 134 5.34 -12.26 0.48
N LEU A 135 4.64 -11.81 -0.56
CA LEU A 135 5.21 -11.68 -1.90
C LEU A 135 6.40 -10.73 -1.91
N MET A 136 6.31 -9.62 -1.18
CA MET A 136 7.40 -8.66 -1.08
C MET A 136 8.61 -9.26 -0.35
N GLU A 137 8.39 -9.99 0.75
CA GLU A 137 9.47 -10.58 1.54
C GLU A 137 10.33 -11.55 0.73
N VAL A 138 9.72 -12.34 -0.14
CA VAL A 138 10.45 -13.36 -0.93
C VAL A 138 10.96 -12.85 -2.27
N ASN A 139 10.59 -11.65 -2.69
CA ASN A 139 10.88 -11.10 -4.02
C ASN A 139 11.62 -9.76 -3.98
N GLN A 140 12.45 -9.54 -2.99
CA GLN A 140 13.25 -8.32 -2.90
C GLN A 140 14.29 -8.27 -4.01
N ASP A 141 14.43 -7.10 -4.65
CA ASP A 141 15.48 -6.88 -5.65
C ASP A 141 16.77 -6.48 -4.95
N ILE A 142 17.58 -7.48 -4.60
CA ILE A 142 18.88 -7.27 -3.94
C ILE A 142 20.02 -7.06 -4.92
N SER A 143 19.77 -7.19 -6.22
CA SER A 143 20.81 -7.06 -7.24
C SER A 143 21.31 -5.63 -7.41
N VAL A 144 20.56 -4.64 -6.91
CA VAL A 144 20.89 -3.21 -7.00
C VAL A 144 21.61 -2.69 -5.76
N MET A 145 21.98 -3.55 -4.84
CA MET A 145 22.69 -3.16 -3.62
C MET A 145 24.15 -2.84 -3.88
#